data_d2d8928c46ff3324d1a02428eed94a92
#
_entry.id   d2d8928c46ff3324d1a02428eed94a92
#
_cell.length_a   1.000
_cell.length_b   1.000
_cell.length_c   1.000
_cell.angle_alpha   90.00
_cell.angle_beta   90.00
_cell.angle_gamma   90.00
#
_symmetry.space_group_name_H-M   'P 1'
#
loop_
_entity.id
_entity.type
_entity.pdbx_description
1 polymer ?
#
loop_
_entity_poly.entity_id
_entity_poly.type
_entity_poly.pdbx_seq_one_letter_code
_entity_poly.pdbx_strand_id
1 'polypeptide(L)'
;MAYDLKKLGYSTHAIHNNDGTFYDRNLVFSHLGYETFTSIEYMDGFEETPMGWAKDYILTGEITKALDSTAGTDYVFTISVQGHGDYPSTPMEGYTPEIKVTNFPVAEQQTSFEYYVNQIHEMDKFIGELI
;
A
#
# COMPACT_ATOMS: atom_id res chain seq x y z
N MET A 1 9.36 -1.48 18.82
CA MET A 1 10.23 -0.89 17.77
C MET A 1 10.08 0.63 17.70
N ALA A 2 8.88 1.21 17.46
CA ALA A 2 8.75 2.66 17.40
C ALA A 2 9.19 3.37 18.69
N TYR A 3 8.81 2.88 19.85
CA TYR A 3 9.29 3.42 21.14
C TYR A 3 10.83 3.43 21.26
N ASP A 4 11.50 2.42 20.74
CA ASP A 4 12.98 2.33 20.84
C ASP A 4 13.65 3.30 19.87
N LEU A 5 13.11 3.45 18.68
CA LEU A 5 13.58 4.42 17.69
C LEU A 5 13.39 5.87 18.18
N LYS A 6 12.27 6.16 18.83
CA LYS A 6 12.05 7.48 19.47
C LYS A 6 13.10 7.80 20.55
N LYS A 7 13.52 6.81 21.35
CA LYS A 7 14.61 7.00 22.32
C LYS A 7 15.95 7.33 21.66
N LEU A 8 16.12 6.93 20.39
CA LEU A 8 17.28 7.24 19.57
C LEU A 8 17.12 8.55 18.77
N GLY A 9 16.03 9.27 18.96
CA GLY A 9 15.77 10.57 18.33
C GLY A 9 15.08 10.50 16.97
N TYR A 10 14.52 9.36 16.59
CA TYR A 10 13.72 9.25 15.38
C TYR A 10 12.30 9.76 15.59
N SER A 11 11.76 10.46 14.60
CA SER A 11 10.31 10.61 14.44
C SER A 11 9.74 9.34 13.80
N THR A 12 8.54 8.94 14.19
CA THR A 12 8.00 7.63 13.79
C THR A 12 6.61 7.76 13.18
N HIS A 13 6.46 7.30 11.95
CA HIS A 13 5.27 7.45 11.14
C HIS A 13 4.76 6.08 10.69
N ALA A 14 3.45 5.87 10.75
CA ALA A 14 2.78 4.74 10.14
C ALA A 14 1.87 5.24 9.01
N ILE A 15 1.87 4.55 7.87
CA ILE A 15 1.06 4.92 6.69
C ILE A 15 0.38 3.67 6.14
N HIS A 16 -0.90 3.77 5.77
CA HIS A 16 -1.64 2.70 5.15
C HIS A 16 -2.72 3.23 4.22
N ASN A 17 -2.70 2.84 2.96
CA ASN A 17 -3.69 3.26 1.96
C ASN A 17 -5.00 2.46 2.02
N ASN A 18 -5.47 2.17 3.23
CA ASN A 18 -6.79 1.60 3.50
C ASN A 18 -7.35 2.18 4.81
N ASP A 19 -8.61 1.80 5.14
CA ASP A 19 -9.34 2.25 6.32
C ASP A 19 -8.50 2.13 7.60
N GLY A 20 -8.37 3.26 8.31
CA GLY A 20 -7.57 3.34 9.52
C GLY A 20 -8.16 2.63 10.73
N THR A 21 -9.46 2.34 10.72
CA THR A 21 -10.14 1.61 11.80
C THR A 21 -10.16 0.10 11.58
N PHE A 22 -9.91 -0.35 10.36
CA PHE A 22 -9.87 -1.77 10.02
C PHE A 22 -8.76 -2.48 10.82
N TYR A 23 -9.10 -3.54 11.53
CA TYR A 23 -8.25 -4.21 12.54
C TYR A 23 -7.79 -3.28 13.67
N ASP A 24 -8.56 -2.25 14.01
CA ASP A 24 -8.20 -1.26 15.05
C ASP A 24 -6.79 -0.65 14.85
N ARG A 25 -6.34 -0.48 13.60
CA ARG A 25 -4.98 -0.01 13.28
C ARG A 25 -4.65 1.33 13.93
N ASN A 26 -5.61 2.25 13.99
CA ASN A 26 -5.47 3.53 14.66
C ASN A 26 -5.07 3.37 16.15
N LEU A 27 -5.68 2.43 16.86
CA LEU A 27 -5.33 2.11 18.24
C LEU A 27 -4.01 1.34 18.32
N VAL A 28 -3.82 0.36 17.46
CA VAL A 28 -2.62 -0.49 17.42
C VAL A 28 -1.37 0.37 17.20
N PHE A 29 -1.33 1.24 16.19
CA PHE A 29 -0.16 2.08 15.92
C PHE A 29 0.10 3.10 17.03
N SER A 30 -0.95 3.66 17.62
CA SER A 30 -0.82 4.51 18.81
C SER A 30 -0.15 3.76 19.98
N HIS A 31 -0.61 2.54 20.27
CA HIS A 31 -0.03 1.71 21.34
C HIS A 31 1.37 1.19 21.01
N LEU A 32 1.73 1.05 19.73
CA LEU A 32 3.09 0.69 19.31
C LEU A 32 4.06 1.87 19.38
N GLY A 33 3.57 3.07 19.65
CA GLY A 33 4.38 4.27 19.90
C GLY A 33 4.68 5.10 18.65
N TYR A 34 3.96 4.89 17.53
CA TYR A 34 4.03 5.78 16.39
C TYR A 34 3.47 7.16 16.74
N GLU A 35 4.13 8.20 16.25
CA GLU A 35 3.72 9.59 16.50
C GLU A 35 2.59 10.01 15.58
N THR A 36 2.61 9.49 14.34
CA THR A 36 1.53 9.71 13.37
C THR A 36 1.08 8.39 12.76
N PHE A 37 -0.20 8.36 12.38
CA PHE A 37 -0.77 7.33 11.52
C PHE A 37 -1.62 7.99 10.45
N THR A 38 -1.21 7.84 9.19
CA THR A 38 -1.92 8.35 8.02
C THR A 38 -2.60 7.18 7.30
N SER A 39 -3.92 7.17 7.30
CA SER A 39 -4.75 6.19 6.62
C SER A 39 -5.47 6.82 5.43
N ILE A 40 -6.21 6.01 4.64
CA ILE A 40 -6.83 6.46 3.39
C ILE A 40 -7.74 7.68 3.56
N GLU A 41 -8.36 7.85 4.73
CA GLU A 41 -9.25 8.97 5.04
C GLU A 41 -8.53 10.33 5.03
N TYR A 42 -7.20 10.32 5.09
CA TYR A 42 -6.33 11.51 5.04
C TYR A 42 -5.60 11.67 3.70
N MET A 43 -5.92 10.83 2.70
CA MET A 43 -5.27 10.84 1.38
C MET A 43 -6.25 11.34 0.32
N ASP A 44 -5.81 12.25 -0.52
CA ASP A 44 -6.61 12.82 -1.60
C ASP A 44 -6.03 12.42 -2.98
N GLY A 45 -6.92 12.27 -3.96
CA GLY A 45 -6.52 12.09 -5.36
C GLY A 45 -5.98 10.71 -5.71
N PHE A 46 -6.24 9.68 -4.91
CA PHE A 46 -5.88 8.30 -5.24
C PHE A 46 -6.85 7.71 -6.28
N GLU A 47 -6.34 6.76 -7.05
CA GLU A 47 -7.14 5.89 -7.92
C GLU A 47 -7.32 4.52 -7.26
N GLU A 48 -8.38 3.83 -7.67
CA GLU A 48 -8.63 2.47 -7.21
C GLU A 48 -8.31 1.45 -8.30
N THR A 49 -7.95 0.25 -7.87
CA THR A 49 -7.88 -0.92 -8.73
C THR A 49 -9.30 -1.33 -9.16
N PRO A 50 -9.47 -2.14 -10.21
CA PRO A 50 -10.78 -2.69 -10.56
C PRO A 50 -11.49 -3.45 -9.43
N MET A 51 -10.74 -3.91 -8.42
CA MET A 51 -11.28 -4.59 -7.23
C MET A 51 -11.55 -3.63 -6.05
N GLY A 52 -11.40 -2.30 -6.27
CA GLY A 52 -11.73 -1.28 -5.27
C GLY A 52 -10.65 -1.03 -4.21
N TRP A 53 -9.41 -1.48 -4.43
CA TRP A 53 -8.28 -1.16 -3.56
C TRP A 53 -7.56 0.10 -4.05
N ALA A 54 -7.19 0.99 -3.13
CA ALA A 54 -6.38 2.15 -3.48
C ALA A 54 -5.04 1.72 -4.07
N LYS A 55 -4.65 2.35 -5.17
CA LYS A 55 -3.36 2.09 -5.82
C LYS A 55 -2.19 2.64 -4.98
N ASP A 56 -1.09 1.90 -4.95
CA ASP A 56 0.04 2.18 -4.07
C ASP A 56 0.86 3.41 -4.45
N TYR A 57 0.77 3.92 -5.69
CA TYR A 57 1.50 5.12 -6.09
C TYR A 57 1.21 6.34 -5.20
N ILE A 58 0.04 6.41 -4.54
CA ILE A 58 -0.29 7.47 -3.60
C ILE A 58 0.68 7.50 -2.41
N LEU A 59 1.20 6.33 -2.03
CA LEU A 59 2.09 6.18 -0.88
C LEU A 59 3.42 6.91 -1.05
N THR A 60 3.93 7.07 -2.28
CA THR A 60 5.15 7.86 -2.56
C THR A 60 5.00 9.28 -2.02
N GLY A 61 3.89 9.95 -2.35
CA GLY A 61 3.60 11.29 -1.87
C GLY A 61 3.39 11.36 -0.36
N GLU A 62 2.71 10.39 0.22
CA GLU A 62 2.44 10.35 1.66
C GLU A 62 3.72 10.07 2.48
N ILE A 63 4.60 9.21 1.98
CA ILE A 63 5.92 8.96 2.58
C ILE A 63 6.77 10.24 2.53
N THR A 64 6.82 10.93 1.38
CA THR A 64 7.54 12.19 1.24
C THR A 64 7.01 13.25 2.20
N LYS A 65 5.68 13.41 2.31
CA LYS A 65 5.07 14.33 3.28
C LYS A 65 5.47 14.01 4.73
N ALA A 66 5.52 12.73 5.09
CA ALA A 66 5.94 12.31 6.42
C ALA A 66 7.40 12.69 6.69
N LEU A 67 8.31 12.41 5.74
CA LEU A 67 9.73 12.76 5.83
C LEU A 67 9.95 14.28 5.90
N ASP A 68 9.20 15.06 5.12
CA ASP A 68 9.29 16.53 5.10
C ASP A 68 8.66 17.20 6.33
N SER A 69 7.86 16.46 7.11
CA SER A 69 7.15 17.00 8.28
C SER A 69 8.05 17.24 9.49
N THR A 70 9.24 16.68 9.51
CA THR A 70 10.22 16.81 10.60
C THR A 70 11.57 17.26 10.08
N ALA A 71 12.42 17.80 10.97
CA ALA A 71 13.77 18.23 10.63
C ALA A 71 14.85 17.20 10.98
N GLY A 72 14.46 16.07 11.55
CA GLY A 72 15.36 15.05 12.08
C GLY A 72 15.48 13.81 11.21
N THR A 73 15.74 12.70 11.87
CA THR A 73 15.74 11.38 11.25
C THR A 73 14.38 10.72 11.46
N ASP A 74 13.83 10.18 10.40
CA ASP A 74 12.50 9.58 10.41
C ASP A 74 12.56 8.07 10.25
N TYR A 75 11.56 7.41 10.80
CA TYR A 75 11.22 6.03 10.54
C TYR A 75 9.78 5.97 10.02
N VAL A 76 9.61 5.54 8.80
CA VAL A 76 8.30 5.40 8.15
C VAL A 76 7.98 3.93 7.96
N PHE A 77 6.88 3.46 8.57
CA PHE A 77 6.35 2.11 8.38
C PHE A 77 5.13 2.19 7.48
N THR A 78 5.23 1.66 6.28
CA THR A 78 4.16 1.73 5.29
C THR A 78 3.59 0.34 5.00
N ILE A 79 2.27 0.23 4.99
CA ILE A 79 1.52 -0.97 4.59
C ILE A 79 0.75 -0.65 3.30
N SER A 80 0.99 -1.45 2.26
CA SER A 80 0.28 -1.42 0.99
C SER A 80 -1.01 -2.25 1.05
N VAL A 81 -2.05 -1.85 0.31
CA VAL A 81 -3.29 -2.62 0.13
C VAL A 81 -3.51 -3.11 -1.29
N GLN A 82 -2.86 -2.52 -2.29
CA GLN A 82 -3.14 -2.80 -3.71
C GLN A 82 -3.03 -4.29 -4.06
N GLY A 83 -2.07 -4.99 -3.51
CA GLY A 83 -1.86 -6.43 -3.72
C GLY A 83 -2.76 -7.33 -2.88
N HIS A 84 -3.73 -6.79 -2.15
CA HIS A 84 -4.64 -7.59 -1.32
C HIS A 84 -5.44 -8.58 -2.17
N GLY A 85 -5.71 -9.76 -1.61
CA GLY A 85 -6.41 -10.87 -2.29
C GLY A 85 -7.81 -10.52 -2.81
N ASP A 86 -8.57 -11.54 -3.13
CA ASP A 86 -9.90 -11.44 -3.75
C ASP A 86 -9.82 -11.07 -5.24
N TYR A 87 -8.96 -11.79 -5.98
CA TYR A 87 -8.73 -11.54 -7.39
C TYR A 87 -9.87 -12.07 -8.27
N PRO A 88 -10.21 -11.37 -9.40
CA PRO A 88 -11.31 -11.76 -10.26
C PRO A 88 -11.04 -13.12 -10.94
N SER A 89 -12.03 -13.99 -10.96
CA SER A 89 -11.95 -15.29 -11.66
C SER A 89 -12.30 -15.20 -13.16
N THR A 90 -12.86 -14.06 -13.59
CA THR A 90 -13.23 -13.80 -14.98
C THR A 90 -12.66 -12.46 -15.42
N PRO A 91 -12.39 -12.28 -16.74
CA PRO A 91 -11.93 -11.00 -17.28
C PRO A 91 -12.89 -9.86 -16.90
N MET A 92 -12.35 -8.71 -16.50
CA MET A 92 -13.13 -7.54 -16.11
C MET A 92 -13.30 -6.58 -17.28
N GLU A 93 -14.51 -6.07 -17.47
CA GLU A 93 -14.79 -5.07 -18.49
C GLU A 93 -13.98 -3.78 -18.22
N GLY A 94 -13.35 -3.25 -19.26
CA GLY A 94 -12.56 -2.02 -19.16
C GLY A 94 -11.16 -2.20 -18.55
N TYR A 95 -10.81 -3.39 -18.07
CA TYR A 95 -9.47 -3.68 -17.56
C TYR A 95 -8.61 -4.36 -18.63
N THR A 96 -7.45 -3.77 -18.90
CA THR A 96 -6.46 -4.34 -19.84
C THR A 96 -5.14 -4.56 -19.10
N PRO A 97 -4.74 -5.81 -18.81
CA PRO A 97 -3.48 -6.10 -18.15
C PRO A 97 -2.27 -5.76 -19.05
N GLU A 98 -1.22 -5.18 -18.47
CA GLU A 98 0.06 -4.95 -19.15
C GLU A 98 0.80 -6.28 -19.38
N ILE A 99 0.78 -7.16 -18.37
CA ILE A 99 1.42 -8.47 -18.43
C ILE A 99 0.36 -9.52 -18.72
N LYS A 100 0.55 -10.28 -19.80
CA LYS A 100 -0.31 -11.40 -20.16
C LYS A 100 0.24 -12.71 -19.64
N VAL A 101 -0.61 -13.50 -19.01
CA VAL A 101 -0.30 -14.85 -18.56
C VAL A 101 -0.84 -15.85 -19.57
N THR A 102 0.01 -16.74 -20.05
CA THR A 102 -0.35 -17.79 -21.02
C THR A 102 0.04 -19.16 -20.47
N ASN A 103 -0.73 -20.18 -20.80
CA ASN A 103 -0.44 -21.57 -20.45
C ASN A 103 -0.36 -21.81 -18.93
N PHE A 104 -1.19 -21.11 -18.14
CA PHE A 104 -1.25 -21.35 -16.71
C PHE A 104 -1.76 -22.76 -16.42
N PRO A 105 -1.12 -23.53 -15.49
CA PRO A 105 -1.42 -24.95 -15.30
C PRO A 105 -2.88 -25.25 -14.91
N VAL A 106 -3.54 -24.30 -14.24
CA VAL A 106 -4.95 -24.38 -13.84
C VAL A 106 -5.74 -23.31 -14.58
N ALA A 107 -6.40 -23.68 -15.68
CA ALA A 107 -7.05 -22.74 -16.59
C ALA A 107 -8.04 -21.80 -15.89
N GLU A 108 -8.79 -22.30 -14.91
CA GLU A 108 -9.78 -21.53 -14.14
C GLU A 108 -9.15 -20.44 -13.27
N GLN A 109 -7.86 -20.54 -12.98
CA GLN A 109 -7.12 -19.56 -12.16
C GLN A 109 -6.27 -18.60 -13.00
N GLN A 110 -6.20 -18.76 -14.31
CA GLN A 110 -5.33 -17.95 -15.16
C GLN A 110 -5.68 -16.46 -15.05
N THR A 111 -6.96 -16.09 -15.07
CA THR A 111 -7.39 -14.70 -14.95
C THR A 111 -7.01 -14.09 -13.61
N SER A 112 -7.25 -14.82 -12.51
CA SER A 112 -6.88 -14.36 -11.17
C SER A 112 -5.37 -14.16 -11.03
N PHE A 113 -4.59 -15.09 -11.59
CA PHE A 113 -3.14 -14.99 -11.55
C PHE A 113 -2.60 -13.86 -12.45
N GLU A 114 -3.19 -13.65 -13.63
CA GLU A 114 -2.85 -12.53 -14.51
C GLU A 114 -3.13 -11.19 -13.80
N TYR A 115 -4.26 -11.07 -13.13
CA TYR A 115 -4.59 -9.89 -12.33
C TYR A 115 -3.56 -9.67 -11.21
N TYR A 116 -3.26 -10.71 -10.42
CA TYR A 116 -2.26 -10.66 -9.34
C TYR A 116 -0.90 -10.17 -9.85
N VAL A 117 -0.39 -10.75 -10.94
CA VAL A 117 0.92 -10.36 -11.52
C VAL A 117 0.94 -8.89 -11.90
N ASN A 118 -0.17 -8.36 -12.45
CA ASN A 118 -0.25 -6.95 -12.81
C ASN A 118 -0.30 -6.03 -11.57
N GLN A 119 -0.96 -6.45 -10.48
CA GLN A 119 -0.91 -5.68 -9.23
C GLN A 119 0.49 -5.65 -8.63
N ILE A 120 1.20 -6.79 -8.62
CA ILE A 120 2.60 -6.84 -8.17
C ILE A 120 3.51 -5.98 -9.06
N HIS A 121 3.27 -5.95 -10.37
CA HIS A 121 4.02 -5.10 -11.29
C HIS A 121 3.82 -3.60 -10.99
N GLU A 122 2.59 -3.15 -10.69
CA GLU A 122 2.34 -1.77 -10.27
C GLU A 122 3.00 -1.45 -8.92
N MET A 123 2.98 -2.39 -7.98
CA MET A 123 3.67 -2.25 -6.68
C MET A 123 5.19 -2.14 -6.86
N ASP A 124 5.78 -2.90 -7.78
CA ASP A 124 7.21 -2.82 -8.11
C ASP A 124 7.57 -1.43 -8.70
N LYS A 125 6.73 -0.87 -9.56
CA LYS A 125 6.89 0.50 -10.06
C LYS A 125 6.88 1.52 -8.92
N PHE A 126 5.91 1.41 -8.00
CA PHE A 126 5.83 2.26 -6.80
C PHE A 126 7.10 2.19 -5.96
N ILE A 127 7.63 0.98 -5.70
CA ILE A 127 8.88 0.80 -4.96
C ILE A 127 10.05 1.46 -5.71
N GLY A 128 10.09 1.35 -7.04
CA GLY A 128 11.09 2.01 -7.88
C GLY A 128 11.09 3.53 -7.77
N GLU A 129 9.94 4.15 -7.51
CA GLU A 129 9.82 5.60 -7.29
C GLU A 129 10.39 6.06 -5.94
N LEU A 130 10.44 5.16 -4.95
CA LEU A 130 10.99 5.46 -3.61
C LEU A 130 12.51 5.39 -3.55
N ILE A 131 13.16 4.75 -4.49
CA ILE A 131 14.61 4.54 -4.53
C ILE A 131 15.31 5.66 -5.33
#